data_f40bb567528f0b41f90c34bdf1ab64fb
#
_entry.id   f40bb567528f0b41f90c34bdf1ab64fb
#
_cell.length_a   1.000
_cell.length_b   1.000
_cell.length_c   1.000
_cell.angle_alpha   90.00
_cell.angle_beta   90.00
_cell.angle_gamma   90.00
#
_symmetry.space_group_name_H-M   'P 1'
#
loop_
_entity.id
_entity.type
_entity.pdbx_description
1 polymer ?
#
loop_
_entity_poly.entity_id
_entity_poly.type
_entity_poly.pdbx_seq_one_letter_code
_entity_poly.pdbx_strand_id
1 'polypeptide(L)'
;LLGGRPQSREDLRFQQRNRAAHELWLVIVDASASTRRHSALTDAKGLLAQLFDDAYRQRARLALLTASGQSPQWQVQGLKAAKGLADWLAHLGAGGGTPLLAALSEAAQWLQARRKRHPTEQQRLLIITDGRLKAIDQLPQLDCPGLLVDIERGPIRLGRAQQLADGLNLDYQHIDAR
;
A
#
# COMPACT_ATOMS: atom_id res chain seq x y z
N LEU A 1 12.49 4.76 -47.29
CA LEU A 1 11.77 3.53 -47.09
C LEU A 1 10.32 3.84 -46.89
N LEU A 2 9.53 3.59 -47.94
CA LEU A 2 8.20 4.10 -48.21
C LEU A 2 7.15 3.28 -47.43
N GLY A 3 6.64 3.80 -46.33
CA GLY A 3 5.41 3.35 -45.74
C GLY A 3 4.24 3.89 -46.55
N GLY A 4 3.72 3.10 -47.52
CA GLY A 4 2.49 3.43 -48.21
C GLY A 4 1.33 3.59 -47.25
N ARG A 5 0.43 4.57 -47.49
CA ARG A 5 -0.83 4.70 -46.73
C ARG A 5 -1.67 3.43 -46.91
N PRO A 6 -2.28 2.90 -45.87
CA PRO A 6 -3.15 1.73 -45.96
C PRO A 6 -4.29 2.03 -46.94
N GLN A 7 -4.48 1.19 -47.93
CA GLN A 7 -5.45 1.37 -48.99
C GLN A 7 -6.75 0.56 -48.72
N SER A 8 -6.72 -0.35 -47.76
CA SER A 8 -7.89 -1.15 -47.37
C SER A 8 -7.98 -1.36 -45.84
N ARG A 9 -9.15 -1.77 -45.35
CA ARG A 9 -9.37 -2.17 -43.95
C ARG A 9 -8.51 -3.39 -43.55
N GLU A 10 -8.12 -4.22 -44.47
CA GLU A 10 -7.31 -5.43 -44.26
C GLU A 10 -5.82 -5.09 -44.03
N ASP A 11 -5.40 -3.93 -44.50
CA ASP A 11 -4.03 -3.43 -44.25
C ASP A 11 -3.83 -2.87 -42.83
N LEU A 12 -4.93 -2.69 -42.08
CA LEU A 12 -4.90 -2.25 -40.70
C LEU A 12 -4.59 -3.43 -39.78
N ARG A 13 -3.32 -3.74 -39.59
CA ARG A 13 -2.87 -4.65 -38.54
C ARG A 13 -3.07 -3.96 -37.20
N PHE A 14 -4.17 -4.26 -36.53
CA PHE A 14 -4.34 -3.92 -35.13
C PHE A 14 -3.30 -4.68 -34.33
N GLN A 15 -2.19 -4.05 -34.00
CA GLN A 15 -1.34 -4.53 -32.92
C GLN A 15 -2.18 -4.47 -31.66
N GLN A 16 -2.63 -5.62 -31.17
CA GLN A 16 -3.07 -5.75 -29.78
C GLN A 16 -1.87 -5.31 -28.95
N ARG A 17 -1.87 -4.06 -28.52
CA ARG A 17 -0.98 -3.65 -27.45
C ARG A 17 -1.42 -4.49 -26.25
N ASN A 18 -0.64 -5.50 -25.91
CA ASN A 18 -0.70 -6.11 -24.60
C ASN A 18 -0.58 -4.95 -23.61
N ARG A 19 -1.70 -4.46 -23.12
CA ARG A 19 -1.71 -3.55 -21.99
C ARG A 19 -1.13 -4.37 -20.86
N ALA A 20 0.13 -4.10 -20.49
CA ALA A 20 0.70 -4.60 -19.27
C ALA A 20 -0.35 -4.36 -18.18
N ALA A 21 -0.67 -5.41 -17.42
CA ALA A 21 -1.65 -5.30 -16.35
C ALA A 21 -1.27 -4.12 -15.47
N HIS A 22 -2.22 -3.20 -15.26
CA HIS A 22 -1.96 -2.05 -14.41
C HIS A 22 -1.81 -2.56 -12.98
N GLU A 23 -0.74 -2.18 -12.32
CA GLU A 23 -0.54 -2.48 -10.91
C GLU A 23 -1.22 -1.41 -10.05
N LEU A 24 -1.84 -1.87 -8.97
CA LEU A 24 -2.35 -1.05 -7.88
C LEU A 24 -1.59 -1.41 -6.61
N TRP A 25 -0.96 -0.43 -6.00
CA TRP A 25 -0.30 -0.56 -4.71
C TRP A 25 -1.14 0.13 -3.65
N LEU A 26 -1.75 -0.65 -2.77
CA LEU A 26 -2.43 -0.13 -1.58
C LEU A 26 -1.44 -0.12 -0.42
N VAL A 27 -1.28 1.04 0.17
CA VAL A 27 -0.39 1.25 1.32
C VAL A 27 -1.22 1.64 2.52
N ILE A 28 -1.10 0.89 3.61
CA ILE A 28 -1.69 1.21 4.91
C ILE A 28 -0.56 1.63 5.84
N VAL A 29 -0.62 2.84 6.35
CA VAL A 29 0.39 3.40 7.26
C VAL A 29 -0.22 3.58 8.64
N ASP A 30 0.32 2.87 9.60
CA ASP A 30 0.05 3.12 11.01
C ASP A 30 0.85 4.34 11.46
N ALA A 31 0.17 5.44 11.69
CA ALA A 31 0.73 6.68 12.19
C ALA A 31 0.20 6.98 13.61
N SER A 32 0.04 5.97 14.43
CA SER A 32 -0.39 6.07 15.82
C SER A 32 0.68 6.72 16.72
N ALA A 33 0.30 7.07 17.95
CA ALA A 33 1.23 7.71 18.89
C ALA A 33 2.44 6.83 19.24
N SER A 34 2.30 5.50 19.16
CA SER A 34 3.40 4.55 19.42
C SER A 34 4.54 4.68 18.40
N THR A 35 4.24 5.02 17.16
CA THR A 35 5.23 5.14 16.06
C THR A 35 6.16 6.35 16.21
N ARG A 36 5.87 7.29 17.11
CA ARG A 36 6.80 8.39 17.46
C ARG A 36 8.06 7.89 18.16
N ARG A 37 7.98 6.74 18.82
CA ARG A 37 9.07 6.24 19.63
C ARG A 37 10.16 5.65 18.74
N HIS A 38 11.42 5.86 19.16
CA HIS A 38 12.59 5.24 18.56
C HIS A 38 12.75 5.45 17.04
N SER A 39 12.33 6.61 16.53
CA SER A 39 12.46 6.98 15.10
C SER A 39 11.62 6.12 14.12
N ALA A 40 10.70 5.28 14.59
CA ALA A 40 9.91 4.40 13.75
C ALA A 40 9.16 5.15 12.63
N LEU A 41 8.59 6.32 12.94
CA LEU A 41 7.92 7.15 11.94
C LEU A 41 8.90 7.71 10.89
N THR A 42 10.12 8.06 11.28
CA THR A 42 11.16 8.52 10.34
C THR A 42 11.55 7.42 9.36
N ASP A 43 11.71 6.19 9.87
CA ASP A 43 12.01 5.03 9.04
C ASP A 43 10.86 4.71 8.09
N ALA A 44 9.62 4.77 8.58
CA ALA A 44 8.43 4.62 7.76
C ALA A 44 8.37 5.67 6.62
N LYS A 45 8.70 6.93 6.92
CA LYS A 45 8.78 7.99 5.90
C LYS A 45 9.83 7.71 4.82
N GLY A 46 11.00 7.21 5.21
CA GLY A 46 12.05 6.82 4.27
C GLY A 46 11.59 5.70 3.33
N LEU A 47 10.96 4.66 3.89
CA LEU A 47 10.40 3.56 3.12
C LEU A 47 9.29 4.03 2.16
N LEU A 48 8.39 4.89 2.63
CA LEU A 48 7.32 5.44 1.80
C LEU A 48 7.84 6.31 0.65
N ALA A 49 8.89 7.10 0.89
CA ALA A 49 9.50 7.90 -0.16
C ALA A 49 10.04 7.02 -1.31
N GLN A 50 10.75 5.94 -0.97
CA GLN A 50 11.24 4.97 -1.95
C GLN A 50 10.08 4.30 -2.70
N LEU A 51 9.05 3.87 -1.98
CA LEU A 51 7.88 3.22 -2.57
C LEU A 51 7.15 4.15 -3.56
N PHE A 52 7.01 5.43 -3.24
CA PHE A 52 6.37 6.40 -4.11
C PHE A 52 7.17 6.64 -5.39
N ASP A 53 8.50 6.71 -5.28
CA ASP A 53 9.39 6.80 -6.44
C ASP A 53 9.28 5.56 -7.33
N ASP A 54 9.26 4.37 -6.74
CA ASP A 54 9.12 3.13 -7.48
C ASP A 54 7.75 3.01 -8.17
N ALA A 55 6.68 3.36 -7.47
CA ALA A 55 5.34 3.39 -8.03
C ALA A 55 5.25 4.38 -9.21
N TYR A 56 5.89 5.54 -9.08
CA TYR A 56 5.95 6.52 -10.15
C TYR A 56 6.69 5.98 -11.39
N ARG A 57 7.88 5.37 -11.19
CA ARG A 57 8.69 4.77 -12.27
C ARG A 57 7.96 3.63 -12.97
N GLN A 58 7.26 2.79 -12.20
CA GLN A 58 6.51 1.64 -12.72
C GLN A 58 5.12 2.03 -13.25
N ARG A 59 4.75 3.31 -13.16
CA ARG A 59 3.42 3.81 -13.54
C ARG A 59 2.29 3.08 -12.82
N ALA A 60 2.56 2.58 -11.61
CA ALA A 60 1.56 1.97 -10.77
C ALA A 60 0.54 3.00 -10.27
N ARG A 61 -0.65 2.53 -9.95
CA ARG A 61 -1.64 3.33 -9.22
C ARG A 61 -1.39 3.19 -7.73
N LEU A 62 -1.60 4.25 -7.00
CA LEU A 62 -1.48 4.26 -5.54
C LEU A 62 -2.83 4.45 -4.89
N ALA A 63 -3.04 3.70 -3.83
CA ALA A 63 -4.05 3.97 -2.81
C ALA A 63 -3.34 4.04 -1.46
N LEU A 64 -3.63 5.04 -0.68
CA LEU A 64 -2.96 5.32 0.58
C LEU A 64 -3.99 5.55 1.67
N LEU A 65 -3.92 4.73 2.70
CA LEU A 65 -4.80 4.77 3.87
C LEU A 65 -3.95 4.94 5.12
N THR A 66 -4.23 5.97 5.90
CA THR A 66 -3.57 6.18 7.19
C THR A 66 -4.46 5.69 8.32
N ALA A 67 -3.85 4.94 9.24
CA ALA A 67 -4.46 4.49 10.48
C ALA A 67 -3.91 5.34 11.64
N SER A 68 -4.60 6.42 11.96
CA SER A 68 -4.26 7.31 13.07
C SER A 68 -5.49 7.95 13.67
N GLY A 69 -5.40 8.36 14.94
CA GLY A 69 -6.52 8.99 15.62
C GLY A 69 -7.68 8.04 15.90
N GLN A 70 -8.90 8.45 15.57
CA GLN A 70 -10.12 7.69 15.85
C GLN A 70 -10.57 6.80 14.69
N SER A 71 -10.27 7.18 13.47
CA SER A 71 -10.71 6.47 12.26
C SER A 71 -9.65 6.51 11.16
N PRO A 72 -9.64 5.50 10.28
CA PRO A 72 -8.78 5.50 9.10
C PRO A 72 -9.10 6.67 8.18
N GLN A 73 -8.11 7.16 7.45
CA GLN A 73 -8.29 8.27 6.49
C GLN A 73 -7.62 7.95 5.16
N TRP A 74 -8.41 7.98 4.10
CA TRP A 74 -7.90 7.88 2.73
C TRP A 74 -7.19 9.17 2.33
N GLN A 75 -5.94 9.05 1.89
CA GLN A 75 -5.16 10.14 1.33
C GLN A 75 -5.22 10.11 -0.20
N VAL A 76 -5.18 8.91 -0.77
CA VAL A 76 -5.25 8.65 -2.22
C VAL A 76 -6.02 7.36 -2.45
N GLN A 77 -6.87 7.34 -3.48
CA GLN A 77 -7.67 6.17 -3.84
C GLN A 77 -7.48 5.76 -5.31
N GLY A 78 -6.38 5.07 -5.59
CA GLY A 78 -6.13 4.48 -6.91
C GLY A 78 -5.83 5.49 -8.01
N LEU A 79 -5.20 6.59 -7.68
CA LEU A 79 -4.67 7.56 -8.64
C LEU A 79 -3.29 7.14 -9.12
N LYS A 80 -2.87 7.68 -10.27
CA LYS A 80 -1.48 7.53 -10.71
C LYS A 80 -0.56 8.13 -9.64
N ALA A 81 0.54 7.43 -9.36
CA ALA A 81 1.55 7.94 -8.44
C ALA A 81 2.03 9.32 -8.90
N ALA A 82 1.99 10.29 -8.02
CA ALA A 82 2.33 11.67 -8.31
C ALA A 82 3.36 12.20 -7.33
N LYS A 83 4.17 13.16 -7.79
CA LYS A 83 5.17 13.82 -6.95
C LYS A 83 4.58 14.57 -5.74
N GLY A 84 3.29 14.97 -5.80
CA GLY A 84 2.61 15.67 -4.71
C GLY A 84 2.47 14.89 -3.40
N LEU A 85 2.73 13.57 -3.41
CA LEU A 85 2.78 12.77 -2.20
C LEU A 85 4.00 13.08 -1.31
N ALA A 86 5.04 13.71 -1.84
CA ALA A 86 6.18 14.14 -1.05
C ALA A 86 5.80 15.19 0.01
N ASP A 87 4.93 16.14 -0.34
CA ASP A 87 4.46 17.16 0.59
C ASP A 87 3.60 16.54 1.71
N TRP A 88 2.70 15.63 1.34
CA TRP A 88 1.93 14.88 2.32
C TRP A 88 2.85 14.10 3.26
N LEU A 89 3.85 13.42 2.73
CA LEU A 89 4.80 12.62 3.51
C LEU A 89 5.60 13.49 4.50
N ALA A 90 6.00 14.70 4.09
CA ALA A 90 6.68 15.64 4.97
C ALA A 90 5.81 16.05 6.18
N HIS A 91 4.50 16.19 5.98
CA HIS A 91 3.54 16.59 7.01
C HIS A 91 2.96 15.41 7.80
N LEU A 92 3.26 14.16 7.44
CA LEU A 92 2.80 13.00 8.17
C LEU A 92 3.30 13.04 9.61
N GLY A 93 2.38 13.16 10.54
CA GLY A 93 2.63 13.14 11.98
C GLY A 93 2.06 11.88 12.61
N ALA A 94 2.63 11.46 13.74
CA ALA A 94 2.06 10.38 14.55
C ALA A 94 1.23 10.97 15.69
N GLY A 95 0.07 10.38 15.95
CA GLY A 95 -0.79 10.79 17.05
C GLY A 95 -2.09 9.99 17.15
N GLY A 96 -2.69 10.04 18.33
CA GLY A 96 -3.97 9.37 18.58
C GLY A 96 -3.88 7.86 18.76
N GLY A 97 -5.02 7.20 18.62
CA GLY A 97 -5.15 5.74 18.70
C GLY A 97 -4.65 5.02 17.45
N THR A 98 -4.84 3.69 17.44
CA THR A 98 -4.45 2.84 16.33
C THR A 98 -5.69 2.18 15.72
N PRO A 99 -6.40 2.83 14.79
CA PRO A 99 -7.54 2.23 14.11
C PRO A 99 -7.10 1.27 12.98
N LEU A 100 -6.03 0.49 13.19
CA LEU A 100 -5.45 -0.37 12.16
C LEU A 100 -6.42 -1.47 11.73
N LEU A 101 -7.15 -2.09 12.66
CA LEU A 101 -8.14 -3.12 12.31
C LEU A 101 -9.29 -2.53 11.49
N ALA A 102 -9.73 -1.33 11.81
CA ALA A 102 -10.73 -0.62 11.01
C ALA A 102 -10.18 -0.29 9.61
N ALA A 103 -8.92 0.15 9.53
CA ALA A 103 -8.24 0.40 8.25
C ALA A 103 -8.14 -0.86 7.38
N LEU A 104 -7.80 -2.00 7.98
CA LEU A 104 -7.73 -3.29 7.29
C LEU A 104 -9.10 -3.70 6.75
N SER A 105 -10.16 -3.55 7.54
CA SER A 105 -11.53 -3.87 7.13
C SER A 105 -11.99 -2.97 5.97
N GLU A 106 -11.71 -1.68 6.06
CA GLU A 106 -12.03 -0.71 5.01
C GLU A 106 -11.24 -0.96 3.73
N ALA A 107 -9.95 -1.28 3.86
CA ALA A 107 -9.09 -1.66 2.74
C ALA A 107 -9.59 -2.92 2.02
N ALA A 108 -9.99 -3.96 2.77
CA ALA A 108 -10.52 -5.20 2.20
C ALA A 108 -11.78 -4.95 1.38
N GLN A 109 -12.73 -4.17 1.90
CA GLN A 109 -13.96 -3.79 1.19
C GLN A 109 -13.65 -2.98 -0.08
N TRP A 110 -12.74 -2.01 0.03
CA TRP A 110 -12.34 -1.19 -1.09
C TRP A 110 -11.64 -1.99 -2.20
N LEU A 111 -10.70 -2.89 -1.84
CA LEU A 111 -10.02 -3.77 -2.78
C LEU A 111 -10.99 -4.69 -3.50
N GLN A 112 -11.95 -5.26 -2.79
CA GLN A 112 -12.99 -6.12 -3.38
C GLN A 112 -13.86 -5.35 -4.38
N ALA A 113 -14.33 -4.16 -4.01
CA ALA A 113 -15.13 -3.31 -4.88
C ALA A 113 -14.33 -2.86 -6.12
N ARG A 114 -13.04 -2.57 -5.93
CA ARG A 114 -12.16 -2.17 -7.02
C ARG A 114 -11.88 -3.32 -8.00
N ARG A 115 -11.66 -4.54 -7.50
CA ARG A 115 -11.46 -5.73 -8.34
C ARG A 115 -12.62 -5.97 -9.28
N LYS A 116 -13.86 -5.74 -8.82
CA LYS A 116 -15.06 -5.85 -9.68
C LYS A 116 -15.04 -4.82 -10.82
N ARG A 117 -14.52 -3.62 -10.59
CA ARG A 117 -14.43 -2.55 -11.60
C ARG A 117 -13.21 -2.65 -12.51
N HIS A 118 -12.13 -3.23 -12.00
CA HIS A 118 -10.84 -3.36 -12.69
C HIS A 118 -10.31 -4.80 -12.58
N PRO A 119 -10.95 -5.78 -13.24
CA PRO A 119 -10.63 -7.20 -13.02
C PRO A 119 -9.24 -7.63 -13.50
N THR A 120 -8.61 -6.84 -14.37
CA THR A 120 -7.25 -7.11 -14.88
C THR A 120 -6.16 -6.39 -14.09
N GLU A 121 -6.54 -5.56 -13.10
CA GLU A 121 -5.59 -4.82 -12.27
C GLU A 121 -4.96 -5.75 -11.23
N GLN A 122 -3.64 -5.76 -11.16
CA GLN A 122 -2.89 -6.53 -10.16
C GLN A 122 -2.79 -5.71 -8.88
N GLN A 123 -3.43 -6.19 -7.82
CA GLN A 123 -3.45 -5.54 -6.53
C GLN A 123 -2.30 -6.05 -5.65
N ARG A 124 -1.59 -5.15 -5.01
CA ARG A 124 -0.56 -5.44 -4.00
C ARG A 124 -0.81 -4.60 -2.76
N LEU A 125 -0.55 -5.17 -1.60
CA LEU A 125 -0.74 -4.52 -0.30
C LEU A 125 0.60 -4.35 0.41
N LEU A 126 0.81 -3.16 0.98
CA LEU A 126 1.87 -2.90 1.93
C LEU A 126 1.27 -2.35 3.22
N ILE A 127 1.63 -2.94 4.34
CA ILE A 127 1.25 -2.45 5.67
C ILE A 127 2.52 -2.04 6.40
N ILE A 128 2.56 -0.84 6.95
CA ILE A 128 3.65 -0.34 7.77
C ILE A 128 3.09 -0.08 9.16
N THR A 129 3.54 -0.82 10.15
CA THR A 129 3.04 -0.74 11.53
C THR A 129 4.10 -1.17 12.55
N ASP A 130 4.00 -0.69 13.78
CA ASP A 130 4.75 -1.22 14.92
C ASP A 130 4.02 -2.40 15.61
N GLY A 131 2.87 -2.82 15.09
CA GLY A 131 2.12 -3.95 15.56
C GLY A 131 1.48 -3.79 16.94
N ARG A 132 1.46 -2.60 17.51
CA ARG A 132 0.93 -2.36 18.87
C ARG A 132 -0.59 -2.30 18.90
N LEU A 133 -1.23 -3.44 18.61
CA LEU A 133 -2.67 -3.63 18.67
C LEU A 133 -3.09 -4.21 20.02
N LYS A 134 -4.28 -3.85 20.49
CA LYS A 134 -4.86 -4.41 21.73
C LYS A 134 -5.25 -5.87 21.54
N ALA A 135 -5.81 -6.21 20.39
CA ALA A 135 -6.22 -7.56 20.02
C ALA A 135 -6.04 -7.77 18.51
N ILE A 136 -5.84 -9.03 18.10
CA ILE A 136 -5.72 -9.44 16.68
C ILE A 136 -6.88 -10.42 16.41
N ASP A 137 -8.08 -9.99 16.72
CA ASP A 137 -9.27 -10.80 16.52
C ASP A 137 -10.02 -10.33 15.27
N GLN A 138 -10.68 -11.27 14.58
CA GLN A 138 -11.56 -10.98 13.45
C GLN A 138 -10.90 -10.19 12.31
N LEU A 139 -9.75 -10.70 11.84
CA LEU A 139 -9.06 -10.10 10.71
C LEU A 139 -9.87 -10.24 9.42
N PRO A 140 -9.92 -9.20 8.56
CA PRO A 140 -10.56 -9.31 7.27
C PRO A 140 -9.76 -10.22 6.34
N GLN A 141 -10.45 -10.85 5.39
CA GLN A 141 -9.78 -11.57 4.32
C GLN A 141 -9.26 -10.58 3.26
N LEU A 142 -7.97 -10.69 2.97
CA LEU A 142 -7.29 -9.91 1.94
C LEU A 142 -6.86 -10.85 0.82
N ASP A 143 -7.50 -10.71 -0.35
CA ASP A 143 -7.29 -11.60 -1.49
C ASP A 143 -6.22 -11.06 -2.46
N CYS A 144 -5.16 -10.47 -1.95
CA CYS A 144 -4.05 -9.99 -2.75
C CYS A 144 -2.72 -10.25 -2.04
N PRO A 145 -1.64 -10.45 -2.80
CA PRO A 145 -0.31 -10.57 -2.21
C PRO A 145 0.07 -9.26 -1.51
N GLY A 146 0.81 -9.38 -0.43
CA GLY A 146 1.24 -8.21 0.31
C GLY A 146 2.37 -8.48 1.27
N LEU A 147 2.92 -7.38 1.78
CA LEU A 147 4.01 -7.35 2.73
C LEU A 147 3.61 -6.50 3.94
N LEU A 148 3.88 -7.01 5.13
CA LEU A 148 3.82 -6.24 6.35
C LEU A 148 5.25 -5.90 6.79
N VAL A 149 5.53 -4.61 6.87
CA VAL A 149 6.80 -4.09 7.39
C VAL A 149 6.61 -3.67 8.84
N ASP A 150 7.31 -4.37 9.71
CA ASP A 150 7.33 -4.10 11.14
C ASP A 150 8.38 -3.02 11.45
N ILE A 151 7.91 -1.88 11.93
CA ILE A 151 8.73 -0.75 12.34
C ILE A 151 8.92 -0.68 13.86
N GLU A 152 8.61 -1.75 14.61
CA GLU A 152 8.79 -1.78 16.06
C GLU A 152 10.28 -1.67 16.42
N ARG A 153 10.63 -0.59 17.11
CA ARG A 153 11.97 -0.32 17.62
C ARG A 153 11.94 -0.22 19.13
N GLY A 154 11.80 -1.32 19.80
CA GLY A 154 11.86 -1.37 21.26
C GLY A 154 12.90 -2.39 21.73
N PRO A 155 13.43 -2.25 22.97
CA PRO A 155 14.30 -3.26 23.54
C PRO A 155 13.58 -4.61 23.73
N ILE A 156 12.26 -4.59 23.85
CA ILE A 156 11.40 -5.77 23.94
C ILE A 156 10.42 -5.70 22.77
N ARG A 157 10.58 -6.62 21.82
CA ARG A 157 9.66 -6.77 20.70
C ARG A 157 8.50 -7.66 21.10
N LEU A 158 7.29 -7.22 20.83
CA LEU A 158 6.07 -7.97 21.18
C LEU A 158 5.73 -9.04 20.15
N GLY A 159 6.31 -8.98 18.93
CA GLY A 159 6.04 -9.94 17.84
C GLY A 159 4.61 -9.91 17.29
N ARG A 160 3.82 -8.91 17.65
CA ARG A 160 2.42 -8.81 17.22
C ARG A 160 2.28 -8.48 15.74
N ALA A 161 3.22 -7.73 15.18
CA ALA A 161 3.23 -7.43 13.76
C ALA A 161 3.39 -8.71 12.92
N GLN A 162 4.25 -9.64 13.36
CA GLN A 162 4.38 -10.94 12.71
C GLN A 162 3.10 -11.77 12.82
N GLN A 163 2.49 -11.83 14.01
CA GLN A 163 1.20 -12.52 14.20
C GLN A 163 0.10 -11.92 13.31
N LEU A 164 0.11 -10.60 13.13
CA LEU A 164 -0.82 -9.92 12.24
C LEU A 164 -0.57 -10.31 10.77
N ALA A 165 0.68 -10.35 10.33
CA ALA A 165 1.04 -10.77 8.98
C ALA A 165 0.61 -12.22 8.72
N ASP A 166 0.89 -13.13 9.65
CA ASP A 166 0.48 -14.54 9.57
C ASP A 166 -1.05 -14.67 9.48
N GLY A 167 -1.79 -13.94 10.33
CA GLY A 167 -3.25 -13.95 10.32
C GLY A 167 -3.89 -13.36 9.07
N LEU A 168 -3.20 -12.46 8.38
CA LEU A 168 -3.62 -11.87 7.11
C LEU A 168 -3.08 -12.61 5.89
N ASN A 169 -2.27 -13.65 6.08
CA ASN A 169 -1.56 -14.38 5.03
C ASN A 169 -0.67 -13.47 4.14
N LEU A 170 0.08 -12.59 4.81
CA LEU A 170 1.03 -11.65 4.18
C LEU A 170 2.46 -12.05 4.51
N ASP A 171 3.37 -11.67 3.62
CA ASP A 171 4.79 -11.72 3.92
C ASP A 171 5.12 -10.77 5.08
N TYR A 172 6.11 -11.13 5.90
CA TYR A 172 6.57 -10.32 7.03
C TYR A 172 8.02 -9.90 6.85
N GLN A 173 8.32 -8.65 7.14
CA GLN A 173 9.67 -8.15 7.20
C GLN A 173 9.81 -7.12 8.32
N HIS A 174 10.85 -7.27 9.16
CA HIS A 174 11.23 -6.21 10.07
C HIS A 174 12.10 -5.18 9.33
N ILE A 175 11.93 -3.90 9.65
CA ILE A 175 12.62 -2.80 8.94
C ILE A 175 14.15 -2.87 9.02
N ASP A 176 14.69 -3.47 10.06
CA ASP A 176 16.14 -3.70 10.22
C ASP A 176 16.63 -5.01 9.57
N ALA A 177 15.73 -5.87 9.08
CA ALA A 177 16.13 -7.09 8.40
C ALA A 177 16.68 -6.74 7.01
N ARG A 178 17.93 -7.06 6.79
CA ARG A 178 18.62 -6.94 5.49
C ARG A 178 18.51 -8.24 4.71
#